data_17ccfb63681d77f6a79d69364ab04c29
#
_entry.id   17ccfb63681d77f6a79d69364ab04c29
#
_cell.length_a   1.000
_cell.length_b   1.000
_cell.length_c   1.000
_cell.angle_alpha   90.00
_cell.angle_beta   90.00
_cell.angle_gamma   90.00
#
_symmetry.space_group_name_H-M   'P 1'
#
loop_
_entity.id
_entity.type
_entity.pdbx_description
1 polymer ?
#
loop_
_entity_poly.entity_id
_entity_poly.type
_entity_poly.pdbx_seq_one_letter_code
_entity_poly.pdbx_strand_id
1 'polypeptide(L)'
;MLETIYPEEEQLFFTDREHLLSLLSLSRDLLLQGVRKNLALSGFRRVGKTLALKEFLRRCQLDKESAVQVAYIDLPRLSFTPETFAIQFLGYLLYWFCNPSPEQRPEAFFDPSLQLITVGQLGNQELTTYFTRFHHELEKEKPDQHLLLEMAFNTPEVYARAMNRKVMLLLDEFPEILSLNNYPQIRDSLGLFRSVLQSQSHVCYVVAGSMISLMERIFLQADSPLFVHFQMETVPPFGRGDSDTLVQKRLELLARPVSGEVLAAVYQVARGHPFYTYAVCMHVIESVSLLQKPLNTATVQEAFTLETLGTNGRIYNLCRYFLEQSLKDVRGDTMPQAILQVMGKEPGGMALSEISTRLKRPSGPIHQVMNWLLDVDLIEQREDKTYVFRDPVLQIWVAYYYSGVELTGLPSQKVLSSLVAELMERYERTANELGLAKESQVRELLQRFDGQEIKGELLGLDGPFQLPTFSQVLPYLSPDGQVEVDALAEGSQRWVVEIKWRNKRVGLKELHVLAQKAHNLNGRPWYISQGGFTPEAETFASENQILFSNRSQIEALGKAIRG
;
A
#
# COMPACT_ATOMS: atom_id res chain seq x y z
N MET A 1 3.17 -16.53 -21.83
CA MET A 1 4.10 -16.13 -20.72
C MET A 1 3.41 -15.21 -19.73
N LEU A 2 2.99 -14.01 -20.13
CA LEU A 2 2.35 -13.03 -19.25
C LEU A 2 0.99 -13.50 -18.75
N GLU A 3 0.18 -14.12 -19.57
CA GLU A 3 -1.16 -14.62 -19.21
C GLU A 3 -1.18 -15.58 -18.03
N THR A 4 -0.07 -16.31 -17.81
CA THR A 4 0.04 -17.23 -16.66
C THR A 4 0.17 -16.50 -15.32
N ILE A 5 0.80 -15.31 -15.31
CA ILE A 5 1.04 -14.54 -14.07
C ILE A 5 0.18 -13.28 -13.98
N TYR A 6 -0.36 -12.81 -15.10
CA TYR A 6 -1.24 -11.65 -15.23
C TYR A 6 -2.37 -11.95 -16.21
N PRO A 7 -3.43 -12.68 -15.78
CA PRO A 7 -4.56 -13.07 -16.59
C PRO A 7 -5.28 -11.88 -17.24
N GLU A 8 -5.91 -12.10 -18.40
CA GLU A 8 -6.69 -11.06 -19.10
C GLU A 8 -7.77 -10.45 -18.23
N GLU A 9 -8.41 -11.23 -17.35
CA GLU A 9 -9.40 -10.73 -16.39
C GLU A 9 -8.80 -9.66 -15.46
N GLU A 10 -7.59 -9.88 -14.92
CA GLU A 10 -6.91 -8.89 -14.09
C GLU A 10 -6.53 -7.64 -14.90
N GLN A 11 -6.12 -7.82 -16.18
CA GLN A 11 -5.77 -6.71 -17.09
C GLN A 11 -6.99 -5.84 -17.41
N LEU A 12 -8.15 -6.46 -17.68
CA LEU A 12 -9.40 -5.76 -18.02
C LEU A 12 -9.81 -4.77 -16.91
N PHE A 13 -9.64 -5.18 -15.67
CA PHE A 13 -10.03 -4.38 -14.51
C PHE A 13 -8.89 -3.54 -13.93
N PHE A 14 -7.70 -3.59 -14.52
CA PHE A 14 -6.63 -2.70 -14.13
C PHE A 14 -7.07 -1.24 -14.28
N THR A 15 -6.89 -0.47 -13.23
CA THR A 15 -7.38 0.90 -13.18
C THR A 15 -6.29 1.75 -12.56
N ASP A 16 -6.02 2.92 -13.19
CA ASP A 16 -5.08 3.92 -12.74
C ASP A 16 -3.65 3.41 -12.44
N ARG A 17 -2.97 4.02 -11.47
CA ARG A 17 -1.55 3.86 -11.12
C ARG A 17 -0.59 4.48 -12.12
N GLU A 18 -1.05 5.42 -12.97
CA GLU A 18 -0.21 6.04 -13.99
C GLU A 18 0.99 6.78 -13.39
N HIS A 19 0.83 7.41 -12.21
CA HIS A 19 1.97 7.99 -11.49
C HIS A 19 3.02 6.93 -11.13
N LEU A 20 2.59 5.83 -10.53
CA LEU A 20 3.49 4.74 -10.15
C LEU A 20 4.13 4.11 -11.39
N LEU A 21 3.36 3.87 -12.46
CA LEU A 21 3.87 3.33 -13.72
C LEU A 21 4.87 4.28 -14.38
N SER A 22 4.63 5.59 -14.31
CA SER A 22 5.57 6.61 -14.80
C SER A 22 6.87 6.62 -14.00
N LEU A 23 6.79 6.46 -12.67
CA LEU A 23 7.96 6.36 -11.80
C LEU A 23 8.80 5.10 -12.11
N LEU A 24 8.14 3.96 -12.32
CA LEU A 24 8.79 2.72 -12.73
C LEU A 24 9.46 2.88 -14.11
N SER A 25 8.78 3.53 -15.05
CA SER A 25 9.33 3.83 -16.39
C SER A 25 10.54 4.76 -16.29
N LEU A 26 10.48 5.82 -15.47
CA LEU A 26 11.61 6.71 -15.22
C LEU A 26 12.80 5.93 -14.64
N SER A 27 12.58 5.03 -13.68
CA SER A 27 13.64 4.19 -13.09
C SER A 27 14.30 3.31 -14.16
N ARG A 28 13.51 2.71 -15.07
CA ARG A 28 14.01 1.94 -16.22
C ARG A 28 14.85 2.80 -17.17
N ASP A 29 14.36 3.98 -17.51
CA ASP A 29 15.01 4.87 -18.48
C ASP A 29 16.30 5.47 -17.93
N LEU A 30 16.36 5.76 -16.63
CA LEU A 30 17.59 6.17 -15.93
C LEU A 30 18.64 5.05 -15.95
N LEU A 31 18.21 3.79 -15.78
CA LEU A 31 19.11 2.64 -15.85
C LEU A 31 19.81 2.54 -17.21
N LEU A 32 19.13 2.87 -18.31
CA LEU A 32 19.73 2.94 -19.65
C LEU A 32 20.85 4.00 -19.72
N GLN A 33 20.71 5.07 -18.98
CA GLN A 33 21.71 6.14 -18.86
C GLN A 33 22.83 5.82 -17.86
N GLY A 34 22.80 4.63 -17.22
CA GLY A 34 23.78 4.21 -16.22
C GLY A 34 23.48 4.70 -14.80
N VAL A 35 22.31 5.31 -14.59
CA VAL A 35 21.87 5.78 -13.26
C VAL A 35 20.90 4.77 -12.66
N ARG A 36 21.23 4.21 -11.49
CA ARG A 36 20.38 3.26 -10.78
C ARG A 36 19.46 4.00 -9.81
N LYS A 37 18.17 3.87 -10.00
CA LYS A 37 17.15 4.37 -9.10
C LYS A 37 16.34 3.17 -8.58
N ASN A 38 16.75 2.61 -7.45
CA ASN A 38 16.01 1.52 -6.82
C ASN A 38 14.78 2.06 -6.10
N LEU A 39 13.66 1.33 -6.17
CA LEU A 39 12.38 1.71 -5.59
C LEU A 39 11.89 0.64 -4.61
N ALA A 40 11.31 1.07 -3.49
CA ALA A 40 10.63 0.22 -2.53
C ALA A 40 9.17 0.64 -2.41
N LEU A 41 8.25 -0.22 -2.86
CA LEU A 41 6.82 0.03 -2.88
C LEU A 41 6.17 -0.52 -1.62
N SER A 42 5.58 0.34 -0.81
CA SER A 42 4.85 -0.02 0.41
C SER A 42 3.37 0.31 0.28
N GLY A 43 2.52 -0.35 1.05
CA GLY A 43 1.09 -0.03 1.09
C GLY A 43 0.26 -1.23 1.55
N PHE A 44 -1.00 -0.99 1.86
CA PHE A 44 -1.91 -2.02 2.36
C PHE A 44 -1.93 -3.30 1.52
N ARG A 45 -2.25 -4.42 2.16
CA ARG A 45 -2.50 -5.67 1.43
C ARG A 45 -3.62 -5.46 0.43
N ARG A 46 -3.46 -6.03 -0.79
CA ARG A 46 -4.44 -5.94 -1.89
C ARG A 46 -4.78 -4.51 -2.35
N VAL A 47 -3.91 -3.53 -2.07
CA VAL A 47 -4.05 -2.16 -2.60
C VAL A 47 -3.67 -2.04 -4.08
N GLY A 48 -3.09 -3.08 -4.67
CA GLY A 48 -2.76 -3.15 -6.10
C GLY A 48 -1.28 -3.01 -6.45
N LYS A 49 -0.34 -3.14 -5.50
CA LYS A 49 1.12 -3.13 -5.76
C LYS A 49 1.53 -4.19 -6.79
N THR A 50 1.19 -5.45 -6.52
CA THR A 50 1.46 -6.59 -7.41
C THR A 50 0.88 -6.38 -8.81
N LEU A 51 -0.35 -5.85 -8.92
CA LEU A 51 -0.98 -5.59 -10.21
C LEU A 51 -0.25 -4.48 -10.98
N ALA A 52 0.23 -3.44 -10.29
CA ALA A 52 1.02 -2.38 -10.90
C ALA A 52 2.38 -2.91 -11.43
N LEU A 53 3.06 -3.78 -10.67
CA LEU A 53 4.29 -4.43 -11.12
C LEU A 53 4.05 -5.32 -12.36
N LYS A 54 2.98 -6.09 -12.36
CA LYS A 54 2.60 -6.95 -13.50
C LYS A 54 2.20 -6.13 -14.72
N GLU A 55 1.45 -5.05 -14.56
CA GLU A 55 1.09 -4.15 -15.65
C GLU A 55 2.32 -3.44 -16.23
N PHE A 56 3.23 -2.98 -15.38
CA PHE A 56 4.51 -2.42 -15.82
C PHE A 56 5.32 -3.46 -16.64
N LEU A 57 5.44 -4.68 -16.13
CA LEU A 57 6.09 -5.78 -16.83
C LEU A 57 5.45 -6.02 -18.20
N ARG A 58 4.11 -6.04 -18.28
CA ARG A 58 3.36 -6.19 -19.54
C ARG A 58 3.70 -5.08 -20.53
N ARG A 59 3.72 -3.83 -20.08
CA ARG A 59 4.10 -2.69 -20.92
C ARG A 59 5.53 -2.82 -21.43
N CYS A 60 6.47 -3.25 -20.59
CA CYS A 60 7.86 -3.48 -21.00
C CYS A 60 8.02 -4.64 -22.00
N GLN A 61 7.22 -5.69 -21.90
CA GLN A 61 7.30 -6.82 -22.86
C GLN A 61 6.74 -6.47 -24.26
N LEU A 62 5.85 -5.48 -24.34
CA LEU A 62 5.37 -4.95 -25.62
C LEU A 62 6.44 -4.10 -26.33
N ASP A 63 7.36 -3.52 -25.56
CA ASP A 63 8.50 -2.75 -26.05
C ASP A 63 9.68 -3.70 -26.38
N LYS A 64 9.62 -4.34 -27.57
CA LYS A 64 10.62 -5.31 -28.01
C LYS A 64 12.00 -4.72 -28.29
N GLU A 65 12.09 -3.40 -28.45
CA GLU A 65 13.34 -2.69 -28.73
C GLU A 65 14.10 -2.29 -27.45
N SER A 66 13.49 -2.47 -26.28
CA SER A 66 14.10 -2.11 -25.01
C SER A 66 15.39 -2.89 -24.74
N ALA A 67 16.46 -2.18 -24.47
CA ALA A 67 17.74 -2.77 -24.02
C ALA A 67 17.70 -3.18 -22.51
N VAL A 68 16.58 -2.94 -21.81
CA VAL A 68 16.37 -3.37 -20.42
C VAL A 68 15.55 -4.64 -20.40
N GLN A 69 16.13 -5.69 -19.85
CA GLN A 69 15.42 -6.94 -19.52
C GLN A 69 14.73 -6.77 -18.19
N VAL A 70 13.40 -6.91 -18.16
CA VAL A 70 12.62 -6.86 -16.91
C VAL A 70 12.28 -8.27 -16.47
N ALA A 71 12.55 -8.58 -15.19
CA ALA A 71 12.21 -9.86 -14.57
C ALA A 71 11.33 -9.63 -13.33
N TYR A 72 10.37 -10.53 -13.08
CA TYR A 72 9.46 -10.47 -11.93
C TYR A 72 9.57 -11.77 -11.13
N ILE A 73 9.73 -11.62 -9.82
CA ILE A 73 9.78 -12.74 -8.86
C ILE A 73 8.82 -12.45 -7.70
N ASP A 74 7.90 -13.36 -7.46
CA ASP A 74 7.01 -13.40 -6.30
C ASP A 74 7.70 -14.24 -5.22
N LEU A 75 8.35 -13.58 -4.23
CA LEU A 75 9.18 -14.26 -3.24
C LEU A 75 8.42 -15.31 -2.41
N PRO A 76 7.18 -15.11 -1.96
CA PRO A 76 6.39 -16.14 -1.27
C PRO A 76 6.25 -17.47 -2.01
N ARG A 77 6.45 -17.48 -3.34
CA ARG A 77 6.43 -18.73 -4.13
C ARG A 77 7.71 -19.53 -4.05
N LEU A 78 8.76 -18.95 -3.51
CA LEU A 78 10.03 -19.62 -3.32
C LEU A 78 10.04 -20.37 -1.99
N SER A 79 10.73 -21.51 -1.96
CA SER A 79 11.06 -22.20 -0.70
C SER A 79 12.20 -21.46 -0.02
N PHE A 80 12.13 -21.28 1.30
CA PHE A 80 13.11 -20.49 2.04
C PHE A 80 14.27 -21.30 2.66
N THR A 81 14.48 -22.57 2.28
CA THR A 81 15.79 -23.20 2.52
C THR A 81 16.80 -22.52 1.59
N PRO A 82 17.99 -22.10 2.07
CA PRO A 82 18.91 -21.31 1.26
C PRO A 82 19.25 -21.93 -0.09
N GLU A 83 19.47 -23.24 -0.13
CA GLU A 83 19.77 -23.99 -1.36
C GLU A 83 18.59 -23.97 -2.33
N THR A 84 17.39 -24.29 -1.83
CA THR A 84 16.20 -24.33 -2.66
C THR A 84 15.80 -22.92 -3.12
N PHE A 85 15.92 -21.92 -2.24
CA PHE A 85 15.72 -20.53 -2.60
C PHE A 85 16.65 -20.10 -3.73
N ALA A 86 17.95 -20.37 -3.60
CA ALA A 86 18.95 -19.96 -4.59
C ALA A 86 18.65 -20.57 -5.98
N ILE A 87 18.39 -21.89 -6.05
CA ILE A 87 18.10 -22.55 -7.33
C ILE A 87 16.78 -22.07 -7.96
N GLN A 88 15.73 -21.86 -7.15
CA GLN A 88 14.44 -21.36 -7.63
C GLN A 88 14.54 -19.89 -8.07
N PHE A 89 15.32 -19.08 -7.37
CA PHE A 89 15.59 -17.69 -7.76
C PHE A 89 16.30 -17.63 -9.13
N LEU A 90 17.31 -18.46 -9.33
CA LEU A 90 17.97 -18.62 -10.64
C LEU A 90 16.98 -19.10 -11.71
N GLY A 91 16.12 -20.04 -11.39
CA GLY A 91 15.09 -20.55 -12.30
C GLY A 91 14.14 -19.46 -12.79
N TYR A 92 13.65 -18.59 -11.88
CA TYR A 92 12.84 -17.43 -12.25
C TYR A 92 13.61 -16.46 -13.15
N LEU A 93 14.88 -16.17 -12.84
CA LEU A 93 15.69 -15.30 -13.68
C LEU A 93 15.85 -15.87 -15.09
N LEU A 94 16.19 -17.14 -15.23
CA LEU A 94 16.32 -17.80 -16.53
C LEU A 94 15.00 -17.78 -17.30
N TYR A 95 13.89 -18.05 -16.64
CA TYR A 95 12.56 -17.94 -17.24
C TYR A 95 12.36 -16.57 -17.92
N TRP A 96 12.69 -15.48 -17.23
CA TRP A 96 12.53 -14.13 -17.79
C TRP A 96 13.59 -13.76 -18.81
N PHE A 97 14.82 -14.25 -18.66
CA PHE A 97 15.94 -13.91 -19.55
C PHE A 97 15.91 -14.66 -20.88
N CYS A 98 15.41 -15.89 -20.87
CA CYS A 98 15.44 -16.75 -22.07
C CYS A 98 14.16 -16.66 -22.91
N ASN A 99 13.16 -15.89 -22.50
CA ASN A 99 11.91 -15.74 -23.23
C ASN A 99 11.29 -17.09 -23.65
N PRO A 100 10.97 -17.98 -22.69
CA PRO A 100 10.51 -19.33 -22.99
C PRO A 100 9.19 -19.33 -23.77
N SER A 101 8.82 -20.49 -24.31
CA SER A 101 7.52 -20.64 -24.98
C SER A 101 6.37 -20.30 -24.03
N PRO A 102 5.21 -19.82 -24.54
CA PRO A 102 4.05 -19.46 -23.72
C PRO A 102 3.54 -20.58 -22.80
N GLU A 103 3.82 -21.83 -23.15
CA GLU A 103 3.39 -23.03 -22.41
C GLU A 103 4.30 -23.35 -21.22
N GLN A 104 5.54 -22.85 -21.22
CA GLN A 104 6.49 -23.09 -20.14
C GLN A 104 6.15 -22.22 -18.92
N ARG A 105 6.27 -22.83 -17.74
CA ARG A 105 6.10 -22.15 -16.45
C ARG A 105 7.45 -21.94 -15.78
N PRO A 106 7.59 -20.93 -14.89
CA PRO A 106 8.84 -20.69 -14.16
C PRO A 106 9.38 -21.92 -13.44
N GLU A 107 8.47 -22.74 -12.89
CA GLU A 107 8.81 -23.93 -12.10
C GLU A 107 9.57 -25.00 -12.91
N ALA A 108 9.43 -25.02 -14.24
CA ALA A 108 10.22 -25.92 -15.09
C ALA A 108 11.72 -25.62 -14.99
N PHE A 109 12.07 -24.35 -14.77
CA PHE A 109 13.45 -23.89 -14.64
C PHE A 109 14.06 -24.12 -13.23
N PHE A 110 13.35 -24.79 -12.32
CA PHE A 110 13.91 -25.18 -11.03
C PHE A 110 14.75 -26.47 -11.14
N ASP A 111 14.67 -27.18 -12.26
CA ASP A 111 15.51 -28.33 -12.53
C ASP A 111 16.96 -27.89 -12.88
N PRO A 112 17.97 -28.36 -12.12
CA PRO A 112 19.38 -28.01 -12.36
C PRO A 112 19.87 -28.32 -13.76
N SER A 113 19.45 -29.46 -14.31
CA SER A 113 19.88 -29.90 -15.64
C SER A 113 19.31 -28.98 -16.71
N LEU A 114 18.04 -28.57 -16.58
CA LEU A 114 17.43 -27.62 -17.51
C LEU A 114 18.07 -26.24 -17.42
N GLN A 115 18.48 -25.78 -16.23
CA GLN A 115 19.22 -24.54 -16.07
C GLN A 115 20.52 -24.54 -16.88
N LEU A 116 21.34 -25.60 -16.75
CA LEU A 116 22.60 -25.73 -17.49
C LEU A 116 22.39 -25.81 -18.99
N ILE A 117 21.40 -26.59 -19.45
CA ILE A 117 21.04 -26.67 -20.88
C ILE A 117 20.64 -25.31 -21.41
N THR A 118 19.76 -24.60 -20.69
CA THR A 118 19.24 -23.28 -21.08
C THR A 118 20.36 -22.25 -21.19
N VAL A 119 21.25 -22.20 -20.18
CA VAL A 119 22.40 -21.29 -20.19
C VAL A 119 23.38 -21.63 -21.32
N GLY A 120 23.60 -22.93 -21.60
CA GLY A 120 24.41 -23.37 -22.72
C GLY A 120 23.87 -22.91 -24.08
N GLN A 121 22.55 -22.86 -24.24
CA GLN A 121 21.88 -22.35 -25.45
C GLN A 121 22.05 -20.83 -25.67
N LEU A 122 22.34 -20.06 -24.60
CA LEU A 122 22.67 -18.63 -24.71
C LEU A 122 24.03 -18.39 -25.36
N GLY A 123 24.87 -19.40 -25.47
CA GLY A 123 26.16 -19.35 -26.17
C GLY A 123 27.21 -18.45 -25.51
N ASN A 124 27.06 -18.14 -24.22
CA ASN A 124 27.98 -17.29 -23.48
C ASN A 124 28.80 -18.10 -22.47
N GLN A 125 30.12 -18.14 -22.65
CA GLN A 125 31.03 -18.96 -21.84
C GLN A 125 31.10 -18.48 -20.39
N GLU A 126 31.02 -17.17 -20.11
CA GLU A 126 31.05 -16.62 -18.76
C GLU A 126 29.83 -17.10 -17.96
N LEU A 127 28.63 -17.00 -18.55
CA LEU A 127 27.40 -17.51 -17.94
C LEU A 127 27.46 -19.02 -17.71
N THR A 128 27.90 -19.79 -18.69
CA THR A 128 28.00 -21.24 -18.57
C THR A 128 28.93 -21.61 -17.42
N THR A 129 30.09 -20.98 -17.33
CA THR A 129 31.06 -21.22 -16.24
C THR A 129 30.46 -20.84 -14.88
N TYR A 130 29.73 -19.70 -14.79
CA TYR A 130 29.10 -19.24 -13.57
C TYR A 130 28.05 -20.23 -13.06
N PHE A 131 27.15 -20.68 -13.93
CA PHE A 131 26.11 -21.65 -13.58
C PHE A 131 26.70 -23.02 -13.25
N THR A 132 27.73 -23.48 -13.97
CA THR A 132 28.42 -24.73 -13.64
C THR A 132 29.05 -24.67 -12.23
N ARG A 133 29.65 -23.53 -11.88
CA ARG A 133 30.21 -23.33 -10.54
C ARG A 133 29.10 -23.34 -9.45
N PHE A 134 27.97 -22.70 -9.73
CA PHE A 134 26.82 -22.69 -8.82
C PHE A 134 26.30 -24.12 -8.58
N HIS A 135 26.08 -24.90 -9.63
CA HIS A 135 25.59 -26.27 -9.49
C HIS A 135 26.62 -27.21 -8.82
N HIS A 136 27.90 -27.03 -9.10
CA HIS A 136 28.94 -27.78 -8.42
C HIS A 136 28.95 -27.47 -6.90
N GLU A 137 28.72 -26.22 -6.51
CA GLU A 137 28.58 -25.86 -5.10
C GLU A 137 27.36 -26.51 -4.46
N LEU A 138 26.22 -26.48 -5.17
CA LEU A 138 24.95 -27.05 -4.73
C LEU A 138 25.02 -28.58 -4.52
N GLU A 139 25.80 -29.28 -5.31
CA GLU A 139 25.95 -30.76 -5.25
C GLU A 139 26.87 -31.23 -4.14
N LYS A 140 27.57 -30.36 -3.44
CA LYS A 140 28.44 -30.77 -2.31
C LYS A 140 27.61 -31.37 -1.18
N GLU A 141 28.20 -32.29 -0.44
CA GLU A 141 27.57 -32.88 0.76
C GLU A 141 27.17 -31.81 1.81
N LYS A 142 27.95 -30.73 1.88
CA LYS A 142 27.65 -29.53 2.72
C LYS A 142 27.87 -28.27 1.88
N PRO A 143 26.85 -27.82 1.16
CA PRO A 143 26.94 -26.62 0.37
C PRO A 143 27.20 -25.38 1.24
N ASP A 144 27.98 -24.45 0.73
CA ASP A 144 28.08 -23.12 1.33
C ASP A 144 26.84 -22.29 0.99
N GLN A 145 25.93 -22.24 1.94
CA GLN A 145 24.64 -21.54 1.78
C GLN A 145 24.81 -20.04 1.51
N HIS A 146 25.82 -19.43 2.15
CA HIS A 146 26.11 -18.00 1.93
C HIS A 146 26.58 -17.76 0.50
N LEU A 147 27.50 -18.58 -0.02
CA LEU A 147 28.00 -18.49 -1.39
C LEU A 147 26.88 -18.73 -2.41
N LEU A 148 26.00 -19.71 -2.18
CA LEU A 148 24.87 -19.99 -3.06
C LEU A 148 23.92 -18.79 -3.17
N LEU A 149 23.56 -18.15 -2.05
CA LEU A 149 22.72 -16.95 -2.06
C LEU A 149 23.43 -15.75 -2.68
N GLU A 150 24.72 -15.55 -2.40
CA GLU A 150 25.52 -14.51 -3.03
C GLU A 150 25.53 -14.66 -4.55
N MET A 151 25.77 -15.88 -5.03
CA MET A 151 25.72 -16.18 -6.46
C MET A 151 24.30 -15.95 -7.02
N ALA A 152 23.26 -16.41 -6.33
CA ALA A 152 21.89 -16.20 -6.79
C ALA A 152 21.57 -14.70 -6.96
N PHE A 153 21.86 -13.87 -5.96
CA PHE A 153 21.62 -12.43 -6.02
C PHE A 153 22.51 -11.70 -7.04
N ASN A 154 23.71 -12.24 -7.34
CA ASN A 154 24.61 -11.63 -8.33
C ASN A 154 24.31 -12.06 -9.78
N THR A 155 23.53 -13.10 -9.98
CA THR A 155 23.18 -13.61 -11.33
C THR A 155 22.63 -12.52 -12.27
N PRO A 156 21.76 -11.59 -11.86
CA PRO A 156 21.30 -10.51 -12.75
C PRO A 156 22.42 -9.65 -13.33
N GLU A 157 23.45 -9.33 -12.54
CA GLU A 157 24.62 -8.56 -12.99
C GLU A 157 25.50 -9.36 -13.95
N VAL A 158 25.75 -10.64 -13.64
CA VAL A 158 26.52 -11.53 -14.52
C VAL A 158 25.83 -11.67 -15.88
N TYR A 159 24.50 -11.89 -15.87
CA TYR A 159 23.72 -11.94 -17.10
C TYR A 159 23.77 -10.62 -17.88
N ALA A 160 23.56 -9.49 -17.18
CA ALA A 160 23.55 -8.17 -17.80
C ALA A 160 24.85 -7.87 -18.53
N ARG A 161 25.99 -8.17 -17.90
CA ARG A 161 27.32 -8.00 -18.50
C ARG A 161 27.55 -8.97 -19.68
N ALA A 162 27.27 -10.24 -19.44
CA ALA A 162 27.50 -11.29 -20.46
C ALA A 162 26.68 -11.06 -21.75
N MET A 163 25.47 -10.53 -21.63
CA MET A 163 24.55 -10.26 -22.73
C MET A 163 24.56 -8.81 -23.21
N ASN A 164 25.42 -7.96 -22.63
CA ASN A 164 25.48 -6.52 -22.90
C ASN A 164 24.09 -5.85 -22.81
N ARG A 165 23.37 -6.12 -21.72
CA ARG A 165 22.03 -5.58 -21.44
C ARG A 165 21.98 -4.91 -20.07
N LYS A 166 20.87 -4.24 -19.79
CA LYS A 166 20.51 -3.81 -18.45
C LYS A 166 19.40 -4.72 -17.91
N VAL A 167 19.33 -4.88 -16.58
CA VAL A 167 18.32 -5.71 -15.93
C VAL A 167 17.55 -4.88 -14.91
N MET A 168 16.23 -4.92 -14.97
CA MET A 168 15.37 -4.38 -13.93
C MET A 168 14.63 -5.55 -13.26
N LEU A 169 14.88 -5.73 -11.97
CA LEU A 169 14.34 -6.86 -11.21
C LEU A 169 13.22 -6.38 -10.28
N LEU A 170 12.02 -6.93 -10.50
CA LEU A 170 10.82 -6.67 -9.70
C LEU A 170 10.67 -7.80 -8.68
N LEU A 171 10.84 -7.51 -7.39
CA LEU A 171 10.71 -8.48 -6.29
C LEU A 171 9.45 -8.16 -5.49
N ASP A 172 8.46 -9.03 -5.58
CA ASP A 172 7.20 -8.85 -4.83
C ASP A 172 7.28 -9.54 -3.47
N GLU A 173 6.65 -8.96 -2.46
CA GLU A 173 6.68 -9.35 -1.04
C GLU A 173 8.13 -9.53 -0.53
N PHE A 174 8.97 -8.52 -0.79
CA PHE A 174 10.40 -8.50 -0.46
C PHE A 174 10.74 -8.80 1.01
N PRO A 175 9.95 -8.40 2.01
CA PRO A 175 10.22 -8.76 3.41
C PRO A 175 10.38 -10.26 3.69
N GLU A 176 9.84 -11.13 2.84
CA GLU A 176 9.98 -12.59 2.98
C GLU A 176 11.44 -13.06 2.91
N ILE A 177 12.35 -12.24 2.33
CA ILE A 177 13.79 -12.54 2.31
C ILE A 177 14.36 -12.74 3.73
N LEU A 178 13.77 -12.11 4.75
CA LEU A 178 14.16 -12.24 6.15
C LEU A 178 13.97 -13.67 6.69
N SER A 179 13.12 -14.49 6.07
CA SER A 179 12.94 -15.90 6.44
C SER A 179 14.22 -16.72 6.25
N LEU A 180 15.14 -16.27 5.41
CA LEU A 180 16.47 -16.87 5.26
C LEU A 180 17.34 -16.74 6.52
N ASN A 181 17.07 -15.75 7.39
CA ASN A 181 17.80 -15.56 8.65
C ASN A 181 17.51 -16.68 9.68
N ASN A 182 16.51 -17.52 9.44
CA ASN A 182 16.22 -18.69 10.29
C ASN A 182 17.29 -19.81 10.13
N TYR A 183 18.18 -19.70 9.15
CA TYR A 183 19.23 -20.69 8.90
C TYR A 183 20.57 -20.24 9.50
N PRO A 184 21.28 -21.13 10.24
CA PRO A 184 22.46 -20.74 11.02
C PRO A 184 23.62 -20.16 10.21
N GLN A 185 23.74 -20.51 8.93
CA GLN A 185 24.78 -19.96 8.04
C GLN A 185 24.39 -18.57 7.49
N ILE A 186 23.11 -18.18 7.54
CA ILE A 186 22.62 -16.91 7.03
C ILE A 186 22.21 -16.03 8.21
N ARG A 187 23.13 -15.23 8.72
CA ARG A 187 22.88 -14.38 9.89
C ARG A 187 22.18 -13.07 9.54
N ASP A 188 22.43 -12.57 8.33
CA ASP A 188 21.93 -11.27 7.85
C ASP A 188 21.72 -11.34 6.33
N SER A 189 20.51 -11.71 5.93
CA SER A 189 20.11 -11.78 4.51
C SER A 189 20.07 -10.41 3.85
N LEU A 190 19.70 -9.34 4.59
CA LEU A 190 19.71 -7.97 4.07
C LEU A 190 21.13 -7.45 3.86
N GLY A 191 22.04 -7.72 4.78
CA GLY A 191 23.46 -7.38 4.64
C GLY A 191 24.11 -8.10 3.46
N LEU A 192 23.79 -9.39 3.25
CA LEU A 192 24.23 -10.14 2.09
C LEU A 192 23.68 -9.52 0.79
N PHE A 193 22.38 -9.27 0.74
CA PHE A 193 21.75 -8.63 -0.43
C PHE A 193 22.36 -7.26 -0.73
N ARG A 194 22.62 -6.43 0.30
CA ARG A 194 23.29 -5.13 0.17
C ARG A 194 24.68 -5.26 -0.43
N SER A 195 25.50 -6.22 0.06
CA SER A 195 26.87 -6.38 -0.43
C SER A 195 26.91 -6.66 -1.93
N VAL A 196 25.97 -7.50 -2.41
CA VAL A 196 25.80 -7.80 -3.83
C VAL A 196 25.29 -6.58 -4.59
N LEU A 197 24.23 -5.92 -4.09
CA LEU A 197 23.63 -4.72 -4.71
C LEU A 197 24.65 -3.59 -4.91
N GLN A 198 25.58 -3.40 -3.97
CA GLN A 198 26.61 -2.36 -4.08
C GLN A 198 27.65 -2.65 -5.17
N SER A 199 27.93 -3.91 -5.47
CA SER A 199 28.87 -4.33 -6.50
C SER A 199 28.29 -4.27 -7.93
N GLN A 200 26.98 -4.19 -8.07
CA GLN A 200 26.28 -4.20 -9.35
C GLN A 200 26.22 -2.81 -9.97
N SER A 201 26.28 -2.73 -11.29
CA SER A 201 26.18 -1.48 -12.07
C SER A 201 25.19 -1.55 -13.23
N HIS A 202 24.69 -2.72 -13.57
CA HIS A 202 23.77 -2.96 -14.68
C HIS A 202 22.37 -3.39 -14.21
N VAL A 203 22.15 -3.45 -12.90
CA VAL A 203 20.90 -3.93 -12.30
C VAL A 203 20.24 -2.82 -11.49
N CYS A 204 18.94 -2.67 -11.67
CA CYS A 204 18.06 -1.83 -10.86
C CYS A 204 16.98 -2.70 -10.23
N TYR A 205 16.63 -2.41 -8.98
CA TYR A 205 15.65 -3.16 -8.22
C TYR A 205 14.39 -2.33 -7.96
N VAL A 206 13.24 -2.97 -8.12
CA VAL A 206 11.97 -2.52 -7.57
C VAL A 206 11.47 -3.60 -6.65
N VAL A 207 11.32 -3.28 -5.39
CA VAL A 207 10.82 -4.22 -4.39
C VAL A 207 9.45 -3.78 -3.90
N ALA A 208 8.56 -4.70 -3.61
CA ALA A 208 7.25 -4.41 -3.05
C ALA A 208 7.01 -5.21 -1.77
N GLY A 209 6.23 -4.67 -0.85
CA GLY A 209 5.85 -5.37 0.37
C GLY A 209 4.55 -4.83 0.96
N SER A 210 3.77 -5.74 1.56
CA SER A 210 2.47 -5.41 2.15
C SER A 210 2.54 -5.12 3.66
N MET A 211 3.68 -5.38 4.31
CA MET A 211 3.94 -5.06 5.71
C MET A 211 4.62 -3.70 5.82
N ILE A 212 3.82 -2.64 6.02
CA ILE A 212 4.25 -1.24 5.95
C ILE A 212 5.36 -0.96 6.99
N SER A 213 5.11 -1.29 8.26
CA SER A 213 6.09 -1.08 9.34
C SER A 213 7.40 -1.84 9.12
N LEU A 214 7.34 -3.02 8.52
CA LEU A 214 8.55 -3.78 8.19
C LEU A 214 9.29 -3.19 7.00
N MET A 215 8.57 -2.71 5.97
CA MET A 215 9.18 -1.98 4.85
C MET A 215 9.87 -0.70 5.32
N GLU A 216 9.24 0.08 6.20
CA GLU A 216 9.85 1.27 6.82
C GLU A 216 11.12 0.89 7.60
N ARG A 217 11.09 -0.18 8.38
CA ARG A 217 12.25 -0.69 9.12
C ARG A 217 13.39 -1.08 8.18
N ILE A 218 13.09 -1.75 7.08
CA ILE A 218 14.10 -2.19 6.11
C ILE A 218 14.73 -1.02 5.35
N PHE A 219 13.95 0.01 4.97
CA PHE A 219 14.41 1.02 4.03
C PHE A 219 14.63 2.42 4.61
N LEU A 220 14.01 2.74 5.76
CA LEU A 220 14.07 4.09 6.35
C LEU A 220 14.83 4.15 7.68
N GLN A 221 15.07 3.03 8.36
CA GLN A 221 15.83 3.05 9.62
C GLN A 221 17.34 3.05 9.36
N ALA A 222 18.06 3.92 10.08
CA ALA A 222 19.50 4.14 9.85
C ALA A 222 20.39 2.94 10.20
N ASP A 223 19.92 2.01 11.03
CA ASP A 223 20.61 0.76 11.39
C ASP A 223 20.37 -0.37 10.39
N SER A 224 19.43 -0.19 9.45
CA SER A 224 19.19 -1.17 8.39
C SER A 224 20.30 -1.19 7.34
N PRO A 225 20.72 -2.38 6.89
CA PRO A 225 21.68 -2.50 5.78
C PRO A 225 21.22 -1.80 4.50
N LEU A 226 19.92 -1.71 4.24
CA LEU A 226 19.38 -1.13 3.00
C LEU A 226 18.99 0.35 3.12
N PHE A 227 19.27 0.98 4.26
CA PHE A 227 19.05 2.42 4.42
C PHE A 227 19.70 3.22 3.29
N VAL A 228 19.00 4.20 2.73
CA VAL A 228 19.38 5.08 1.59
C VAL A 228 19.66 4.38 0.25
N HIS A 229 19.56 3.06 0.16
CA HIS A 229 19.76 2.34 -1.11
C HIS A 229 18.53 2.30 -2.00
N PHE A 230 17.36 2.60 -1.45
CA PHE A 230 16.06 2.62 -2.13
C PHE A 230 15.32 3.91 -1.84
N GLN A 231 14.61 4.42 -2.84
CA GLN A 231 13.56 5.41 -2.62
C GLN A 231 12.27 4.67 -2.28
N MET A 232 11.70 4.98 -1.12
CA MET A 232 10.44 4.38 -0.70
C MET A 232 9.26 5.16 -1.28
N GLU A 233 8.28 4.43 -1.83
CA GLU A 233 7.04 4.96 -2.39
C GLU A 233 5.85 4.25 -1.75
N THR A 234 4.91 5.04 -1.24
CA THR A 234 3.68 4.49 -0.68
C THR A 234 2.59 4.41 -1.75
N VAL A 235 2.00 3.23 -1.91
CA VAL A 235 0.87 3.00 -2.82
C VAL A 235 -0.44 3.17 -2.05
N PRO A 236 -1.12 4.33 -2.18
CA PRO A 236 -2.34 4.60 -1.44
C PRO A 236 -3.55 3.86 -2.04
N PRO A 237 -4.68 3.78 -1.32
CA PRO A 237 -5.98 3.48 -1.93
C PRO A 237 -6.28 4.45 -3.09
N PHE A 238 -7.20 4.08 -3.98
CA PHE A 238 -7.61 4.93 -5.09
C PHE A 238 -8.26 6.24 -4.62
N GLY A 239 -8.01 7.32 -5.34
CA GLY A 239 -8.83 8.52 -5.29
C GLY A 239 -10.25 8.24 -5.77
N ARG A 240 -11.14 9.24 -5.62
CA ARG A 240 -12.54 9.10 -6.01
C ARG A 240 -12.71 8.77 -7.48
N GLY A 241 -12.02 9.48 -8.38
CA GLY A 241 -12.12 9.28 -9.82
C GLY A 241 -11.74 7.89 -10.28
N ASP A 242 -10.62 7.36 -9.75
CA ASP A 242 -10.13 6.03 -10.07
C ASP A 242 -11.00 4.93 -9.49
N SER A 243 -11.51 5.15 -8.27
CA SER A 243 -12.50 4.27 -7.67
C SER A 243 -13.79 4.22 -8.50
N ASP A 244 -14.31 5.38 -8.94
CA ASP A 244 -15.49 5.46 -9.78
C ASP A 244 -15.26 4.73 -11.13
N THR A 245 -14.07 4.88 -11.73
CA THR A 245 -13.68 4.17 -12.96
C THR A 245 -13.68 2.65 -12.74
N LEU A 246 -13.10 2.17 -11.62
CA LEU A 246 -13.11 0.75 -11.29
C LEU A 246 -14.53 0.21 -11.09
N VAL A 247 -15.38 0.96 -10.37
CA VAL A 247 -16.79 0.60 -10.16
C VAL A 247 -17.55 0.53 -11.48
N GLN A 248 -17.37 1.51 -12.37
CA GLN A 248 -17.99 1.52 -13.70
C GLN A 248 -17.59 0.27 -14.49
N LYS A 249 -16.29 0.00 -14.64
CA LYS A 249 -15.78 -1.20 -15.32
C LYS A 249 -16.38 -2.50 -14.76
N ARG A 250 -16.51 -2.61 -13.42
CA ARG A 250 -17.08 -3.80 -12.78
C ARG A 250 -18.59 -3.94 -13.00
N LEU A 251 -19.34 -2.85 -12.87
CA LEU A 251 -20.80 -2.85 -12.98
C LEU A 251 -21.31 -2.81 -14.44
N GLU A 252 -20.44 -2.56 -15.44
CA GLU A 252 -20.77 -2.73 -16.86
C GLU A 252 -21.33 -4.12 -17.18
N LEU A 253 -20.93 -5.15 -16.42
CA LEU A 253 -21.46 -6.50 -16.53
C LEU A 253 -22.98 -6.59 -16.33
N LEU A 254 -23.59 -5.60 -15.68
CA LEU A 254 -25.04 -5.52 -15.50
C LEU A 254 -25.78 -4.98 -16.72
N ALA A 255 -25.07 -4.45 -17.73
CA ALA A 255 -25.64 -3.76 -18.90
C ALA A 255 -26.66 -2.67 -18.53
N ARG A 256 -26.45 -1.96 -17.42
CA ARG A 256 -27.30 -0.90 -16.88
C ARG A 256 -26.46 0.32 -16.53
N PRO A 257 -27.00 1.54 -16.68
CA PRO A 257 -26.28 2.75 -16.28
C PRO A 257 -26.05 2.77 -14.75
N VAL A 258 -24.85 3.14 -14.34
CA VAL A 258 -24.46 3.30 -12.94
C VAL A 258 -24.65 4.76 -12.55
N SER A 259 -25.52 5.04 -11.58
CA SER A 259 -25.77 6.41 -11.13
C SER A 259 -24.62 6.94 -10.27
N GLY A 260 -24.46 8.28 -10.23
CA GLY A 260 -23.48 8.94 -9.35
C GLY A 260 -23.69 8.63 -7.87
N GLU A 261 -24.93 8.34 -7.44
CA GLU A 261 -25.23 7.93 -6.07
C GLU A 261 -24.68 6.54 -5.73
N VAL A 262 -24.75 5.58 -6.67
CA VAL A 262 -24.15 4.25 -6.51
C VAL A 262 -22.63 4.35 -6.45
N LEU A 263 -22.00 5.13 -7.33
CA LEU A 263 -20.57 5.39 -7.29
C LEU A 263 -20.16 6.00 -5.94
N ALA A 264 -20.92 7.01 -5.47
CA ALA A 264 -20.70 7.61 -4.17
C ALA A 264 -20.80 6.61 -3.01
N ALA A 265 -21.82 5.76 -3.04
CA ALA A 265 -22.05 4.77 -1.99
C ALA A 265 -20.92 3.72 -1.93
N VAL A 266 -20.46 3.22 -3.09
CA VAL A 266 -19.34 2.26 -3.13
C VAL A 266 -18.06 2.92 -2.60
N TYR A 267 -17.76 4.17 -3.03
CA TYR A 267 -16.58 4.87 -2.51
C TYR A 267 -16.68 5.12 -1.00
N GLN A 268 -17.86 5.47 -0.49
CA GLN A 268 -18.09 5.68 0.93
C GLN A 268 -17.73 4.46 1.78
N VAL A 269 -18.11 3.26 1.35
CA VAL A 269 -17.86 2.03 2.12
C VAL A 269 -16.48 1.41 1.85
N ALA A 270 -15.96 1.50 0.63
CA ALA A 270 -14.67 0.92 0.24
C ALA A 270 -13.47 1.88 0.43
N ARG A 271 -13.71 3.19 0.57
CA ARG A 271 -12.67 4.24 0.73
C ARG A 271 -11.56 4.15 -0.31
N GLY A 272 -11.92 3.78 -1.54
CA GLY A 272 -10.96 3.60 -2.63
C GLY A 272 -10.07 2.37 -2.52
N HIS A 273 -10.27 1.51 -1.51
CA HIS A 273 -9.50 0.26 -1.43
C HIS A 273 -9.93 -0.70 -2.55
N PRO A 274 -9.03 -1.07 -3.50
CA PRO A 274 -9.44 -1.79 -4.71
C PRO A 274 -10.13 -3.12 -4.43
N PHE A 275 -9.65 -3.87 -3.42
CA PHE A 275 -10.25 -5.14 -3.06
C PHE A 275 -11.63 -4.99 -2.41
N TYR A 276 -11.84 -3.99 -1.56
CA TYR A 276 -13.16 -3.74 -0.96
C TYR A 276 -14.14 -3.26 -2.03
N THR A 277 -13.71 -2.40 -2.93
CA THR A 277 -14.49 -2.00 -4.12
C THR A 277 -14.89 -3.23 -4.94
N TYR A 278 -13.94 -4.12 -5.24
CA TYR A 278 -14.22 -5.37 -5.94
C TYR A 278 -15.25 -6.23 -5.21
N ALA A 279 -15.06 -6.50 -3.91
CA ALA A 279 -15.94 -7.35 -3.12
C ALA A 279 -17.38 -6.83 -3.11
N VAL A 280 -17.55 -5.52 -2.86
CA VAL A 280 -18.86 -4.86 -2.86
C VAL A 280 -19.51 -4.92 -4.25
N CYS A 281 -18.77 -4.59 -5.32
CA CYS A 281 -19.30 -4.65 -6.69
C CYS A 281 -19.76 -6.07 -7.07
N MET A 282 -18.98 -7.09 -6.72
CA MET A 282 -19.36 -8.48 -7.01
C MET A 282 -20.66 -8.87 -6.29
N HIS A 283 -20.80 -8.52 -5.03
CA HIS A 283 -22.03 -8.77 -4.28
C HIS A 283 -23.23 -7.97 -4.82
N VAL A 284 -23.01 -6.73 -5.27
CA VAL A 284 -24.03 -5.91 -5.94
C VAL A 284 -24.48 -6.58 -7.24
N ILE A 285 -23.53 -7.07 -8.06
CA ILE A 285 -23.86 -7.83 -9.29
C ILE A 285 -24.71 -9.05 -8.98
N GLU A 286 -24.31 -9.85 -7.98
CA GLU A 286 -25.07 -11.02 -7.54
C GLU A 286 -26.48 -10.64 -7.06
N SER A 287 -26.60 -9.58 -6.25
CA SER A 287 -27.89 -9.09 -5.74
C SER A 287 -28.83 -8.59 -6.83
N VAL A 288 -28.30 -7.84 -7.81
CA VAL A 288 -29.10 -7.30 -8.92
C VAL A 288 -29.48 -8.39 -9.92
N SER A 289 -28.54 -9.29 -10.27
CA SER A 289 -28.76 -10.31 -11.29
C SER A 289 -29.59 -11.48 -10.81
N LEU A 290 -29.32 -11.98 -9.59
CA LEU A 290 -29.97 -13.19 -9.05
C LEU A 290 -31.21 -12.88 -8.19
N LEU A 291 -31.13 -11.81 -7.37
CA LEU A 291 -32.21 -11.46 -6.44
C LEU A 291 -33.11 -10.32 -6.98
N GLN A 292 -32.84 -9.84 -8.20
CA GLN A 292 -33.61 -8.77 -8.85
C GLN A 292 -33.74 -7.48 -8.01
N LYS A 293 -32.73 -7.20 -7.16
CA LYS A 293 -32.70 -5.97 -6.36
C LYS A 293 -32.44 -4.77 -7.24
N PRO A 294 -32.91 -3.56 -6.87
CA PRO A 294 -32.58 -2.34 -7.59
C PRO A 294 -31.11 -1.99 -7.39
N LEU A 295 -30.46 -1.42 -8.42
CA LEU A 295 -29.13 -0.87 -8.33
C LEU A 295 -29.18 0.53 -7.68
N ASN A 296 -29.02 0.59 -6.36
CA ASN A 296 -29.09 1.82 -5.57
C ASN A 296 -28.19 1.76 -4.32
N THR A 297 -28.14 2.86 -3.57
CA THR A 297 -27.35 2.99 -2.34
C THR A 297 -27.66 1.92 -1.29
N ALA A 298 -28.94 1.58 -1.11
CA ALA A 298 -29.33 0.57 -0.12
C ALA A 298 -28.74 -0.82 -0.46
N THR A 299 -28.77 -1.21 -1.74
CA THR A 299 -28.17 -2.46 -2.20
C THR A 299 -26.65 -2.48 -2.00
N VAL A 300 -25.95 -1.35 -2.18
CA VAL A 300 -24.52 -1.22 -1.90
C VAL A 300 -24.22 -1.40 -0.41
N GLN A 301 -24.99 -0.76 0.47
CA GLN A 301 -24.82 -0.86 1.93
C GLN A 301 -25.12 -2.28 2.44
N GLU A 302 -26.13 -2.93 1.92
CA GLU A 302 -26.41 -4.35 2.18
C GLU A 302 -25.24 -5.24 1.73
N ALA A 303 -24.74 -5.04 0.51
CA ALA A 303 -23.61 -5.77 -0.04
C ALA A 303 -22.37 -5.65 0.87
N PHE A 304 -22.03 -4.41 1.28
CA PHE A 304 -20.91 -4.17 2.19
C PHE A 304 -21.11 -4.88 3.55
N THR A 305 -22.33 -4.84 4.11
CA THR A 305 -22.64 -5.49 5.38
C THR A 305 -22.49 -7.00 5.28
N LEU A 306 -23.02 -7.60 4.22
CA LEU A 306 -22.93 -9.05 4.00
C LEU A 306 -21.51 -9.51 3.67
N GLU A 307 -20.73 -8.72 2.92
CA GLU A 307 -19.33 -8.99 2.66
C GLU A 307 -18.45 -8.86 3.93
N THR A 308 -18.84 -7.99 4.86
CA THR A 308 -18.06 -7.73 6.10
C THR A 308 -18.44 -8.68 7.24
N LEU A 309 -19.72 -9.00 7.42
CA LEU A 309 -20.21 -9.83 8.54
C LEU A 309 -20.56 -11.27 8.14
N GLY A 310 -20.76 -11.53 6.86
CA GLY A 310 -21.06 -12.88 6.35
C GLY A 310 -19.81 -13.76 6.36
N THR A 311 -19.88 -14.95 6.93
CA THR A 311 -18.74 -15.91 7.00
C THR A 311 -18.22 -16.33 5.61
N ASN A 312 -19.04 -16.20 4.57
CA ASN A 312 -18.67 -16.42 3.17
C ASN A 312 -18.27 -15.12 2.46
N GLY A 313 -18.33 -13.97 3.14
CA GLY A 313 -17.97 -12.67 2.57
C GLY A 313 -16.47 -12.56 2.24
N ARG A 314 -16.14 -11.92 1.14
CA ARG A 314 -14.76 -11.73 0.68
C ARG A 314 -13.98 -10.82 1.64
N ILE A 315 -14.63 -9.76 2.16
CA ILE A 315 -14.06 -8.84 3.15
C ILE A 315 -13.86 -9.57 4.47
N TYR A 316 -14.88 -10.31 4.94
CA TYR A 316 -14.79 -11.14 6.14
C TYR A 316 -13.58 -12.08 6.10
N ASN A 317 -13.44 -12.83 5.01
CA ASN A 317 -12.35 -13.79 4.86
C ASN A 317 -10.97 -13.12 4.76
N LEU A 318 -10.86 -11.93 4.16
CA LEU A 318 -9.61 -11.17 4.15
C LEU A 318 -9.24 -10.70 5.56
N CYS A 319 -10.18 -10.10 6.29
CA CYS A 319 -9.95 -9.62 7.67
C CYS A 319 -9.57 -10.78 8.60
N ARG A 320 -10.30 -11.90 8.50
CA ARG A 320 -10.01 -13.12 9.28
C ARG A 320 -8.63 -13.66 8.98
N TYR A 321 -8.28 -13.83 7.70
CA TYR A 321 -6.95 -14.29 7.29
C TYR A 321 -5.85 -13.36 7.81
N PHE A 322 -6.03 -12.04 7.68
CA PHE A 322 -5.06 -11.07 8.16
C PHE A 322 -4.88 -11.15 9.67
N LEU A 323 -5.96 -11.20 10.43
CA LEU A 323 -5.92 -11.36 11.88
C LEU A 323 -5.23 -12.67 12.30
N GLU A 324 -5.61 -13.81 11.70
CA GLU A 324 -5.04 -15.13 12.01
C GLU A 324 -3.53 -15.19 11.69
N GLN A 325 -3.08 -14.61 10.58
CA GLN A 325 -1.66 -14.54 10.23
C GLN A 325 -0.89 -13.64 11.18
N SER A 326 -1.45 -12.47 11.49
CA SER A 326 -0.82 -11.54 12.45
C SER A 326 -0.71 -12.12 13.85
N LEU A 327 -1.65 -12.96 14.29
CA LEU A 327 -1.65 -13.59 15.62
C LEU A 327 -0.96 -14.97 15.65
N LYS A 328 -0.36 -15.43 14.55
CA LYS A 328 0.21 -16.78 14.44
C LYS A 328 1.28 -17.08 15.50
N ASP A 329 2.16 -16.12 15.74
CA ASP A 329 3.32 -16.28 16.61
C ASP A 329 3.00 -16.13 18.11
N VAL A 330 1.80 -15.61 18.42
CA VAL A 330 1.31 -15.43 19.80
C VAL A 330 0.13 -16.34 20.13
N ARG A 331 0.02 -17.49 19.44
CA ARG A 331 -1.05 -18.46 19.68
C ARG A 331 -1.03 -18.94 21.14
N GLY A 332 -2.18 -18.80 21.81
CA GLY A 332 -2.35 -19.13 23.23
C GLY A 332 -2.28 -17.93 24.18
N ASP A 333 -1.78 -16.78 23.75
CA ASP A 333 -1.90 -15.54 24.50
C ASP A 333 -3.24 -14.85 24.21
N THR A 334 -4.01 -14.59 25.26
CA THR A 334 -5.32 -13.93 25.16
C THR A 334 -5.21 -12.41 25.22
N MET A 335 -4.04 -11.86 25.54
CA MET A 335 -3.84 -10.42 25.69
C MET A 335 -4.02 -9.65 24.39
N PRO A 336 -3.43 -10.06 23.24
CA PRO A 336 -3.65 -9.37 21.98
C PRO A 336 -5.12 -9.32 21.58
N GLN A 337 -5.84 -10.42 21.77
CA GLN A 337 -7.27 -10.50 21.49
C GLN A 337 -8.09 -9.55 22.36
N ALA A 338 -7.79 -9.52 23.66
CA ALA A 338 -8.47 -8.62 24.62
C ALA A 338 -8.21 -7.14 24.28
N ILE A 339 -6.98 -6.78 23.88
CA ILE A 339 -6.64 -5.42 23.43
C ILE A 339 -7.42 -5.05 22.18
N LEU A 340 -7.39 -5.90 21.15
CA LEU A 340 -8.10 -5.67 19.90
C LEU A 340 -9.61 -5.57 20.08
N GLN A 341 -10.19 -6.38 20.97
CA GLN A 341 -11.61 -6.31 21.33
C GLN A 341 -11.99 -4.97 21.96
N VAL A 342 -11.16 -4.47 22.85
CA VAL A 342 -11.40 -3.17 23.51
C VAL A 342 -11.23 -2.03 22.52
N MET A 343 -10.14 -2.03 21.76
CA MET A 343 -9.86 -1.00 20.75
C MET A 343 -10.89 -1.02 19.61
N GLY A 344 -11.36 -2.19 19.19
CA GLY A 344 -12.37 -2.32 18.13
C GLY A 344 -13.68 -1.59 18.45
N LYS A 345 -13.99 -1.34 19.73
CA LYS A 345 -15.20 -0.62 20.18
C LYS A 345 -15.03 0.90 20.22
N GLU A 346 -13.79 1.40 20.13
CA GLU A 346 -13.47 2.83 20.26
C GLU A 346 -13.00 3.42 18.93
N PRO A 347 -13.89 4.10 18.19
CA PRO A 347 -13.58 4.64 16.87
C PRO A 347 -12.42 5.65 16.87
N GLY A 348 -12.30 6.47 17.91
CA GLY A 348 -11.27 7.52 18.03
C GLY A 348 -9.88 7.03 18.42
N GLY A 349 -9.73 5.72 18.67
CA GLY A 349 -8.50 5.16 19.21
C GLY A 349 -8.40 5.29 20.73
N MET A 350 -7.32 4.77 21.30
CA MET A 350 -7.11 4.74 22.74
C MET A 350 -5.67 5.01 23.13
N ALA A 351 -5.46 5.73 24.23
CA ALA A 351 -4.15 5.83 24.86
C ALA A 351 -3.81 4.53 25.62
N LEU A 352 -2.51 4.26 25.80
CA LEU A 352 -2.04 3.08 26.54
C LEU A 352 -2.64 2.98 27.96
N SER A 353 -2.76 4.12 28.65
CA SER A 353 -3.35 4.21 29.99
C SER A 353 -4.83 3.82 30.01
N GLU A 354 -5.59 4.16 28.99
CA GLU A 354 -7.01 3.82 28.86
C GLU A 354 -7.19 2.33 28.62
N ILE A 355 -6.35 1.73 27.74
CA ILE A 355 -6.33 0.27 27.50
C ILE A 355 -6.00 -0.46 28.80
N SER A 356 -4.96 -0.01 29.52
CA SER A 356 -4.54 -0.56 30.81
C SER A 356 -5.68 -0.53 31.85
N THR A 357 -6.37 0.60 31.95
CA THR A 357 -7.50 0.79 32.87
C THR A 357 -8.67 -0.13 32.51
N ARG A 358 -9.04 -0.22 31.25
CA ARG A 358 -10.17 -1.07 30.79
C ARG A 358 -9.89 -2.56 30.97
N LEU A 359 -8.67 -2.99 30.69
CA LEU A 359 -8.27 -4.39 30.85
C LEU A 359 -7.91 -4.75 32.30
N LYS A 360 -7.79 -3.76 33.19
CA LYS A 360 -7.34 -3.93 34.60
C LYS A 360 -6.00 -4.68 34.65
N ARG A 361 -5.06 -4.31 33.78
CA ARG A 361 -3.73 -4.92 33.66
C ARG A 361 -2.65 -3.85 33.70
N PRO A 362 -1.44 -4.17 34.22
CA PRO A 362 -0.30 -3.24 34.19
C PRO A 362 0.06 -2.80 32.78
N SER A 363 0.51 -1.54 32.64
CA SER A 363 0.85 -0.96 31.33
C SER A 363 2.06 -1.62 30.64
N GLY A 364 3.03 -2.15 31.40
CA GLY A 364 4.23 -2.77 30.83
C GLY A 364 3.94 -3.94 29.87
N PRO A 365 3.27 -5.01 30.31
CA PRO A 365 2.88 -6.11 29.41
C PRO A 365 2.00 -5.66 28.24
N ILE A 366 1.08 -4.71 28.46
CA ILE A 366 0.24 -4.16 27.40
C ILE A 366 1.11 -3.44 26.36
N HIS A 367 2.08 -2.63 26.78
CA HIS A 367 2.98 -1.92 25.88
C HIS A 367 3.79 -2.87 24.97
N GLN A 368 4.24 -4.02 25.49
CA GLN A 368 4.91 -5.03 24.68
C GLN A 368 3.99 -5.58 23.57
N VAL A 369 2.74 -5.88 23.92
CA VAL A 369 1.75 -6.35 22.93
C VAL A 369 1.40 -5.24 21.94
N MET A 370 1.28 -3.98 22.38
CA MET A 370 1.02 -2.85 21.49
C MET A 370 2.15 -2.67 20.46
N ASN A 371 3.42 -2.75 20.90
CA ASN A 371 4.56 -2.70 19.98
C ASN A 371 4.51 -3.82 18.94
N TRP A 372 4.16 -5.03 19.38
CA TRP A 372 3.99 -6.14 18.45
C TRP A 372 2.81 -5.93 17.49
N LEU A 373 1.65 -5.38 17.96
CA LEU A 373 0.52 -5.05 17.09
C LEU A 373 0.88 -3.95 16.06
N LEU A 374 1.78 -3.02 16.41
CA LEU A 374 2.36 -2.04 15.48
C LEU A 374 3.24 -2.74 14.43
N ASP A 375 4.11 -3.66 14.87
CA ASP A 375 5.02 -4.39 13.98
C ASP A 375 4.29 -5.24 12.95
N VAL A 376 3.12 -5.78 13.28
CA VAL A 376 2.29 -6.58 12.35
C VAL A 376 1.24 -5.75 11.59
N ASP A 377 1.32 -4.42 11.67
CA ASP A 377 0.46 -3.47 10.95
C ASP A 377 -1.06 -3.56 11.25
N LEU A 378 -1.46 -4.13 12.38
CA LEU A 378 -2.85 -4.12 12.82
C LEU A 378 -3.30 -2.75 13.31
N ILE A 379 -2.38 -2.04 13.97
CA ILE A 379 -2.61 -0.71 14.54
C ILE A 379 -1.49 0.24 14.14
N GLU A 380 -1.72 1.51 14.37
CA GLU A 380 -0.72 2.59 14.27
C GLU A 380 -0.79 3.48 15.49
N GLN A 381 0.29 4.20 15.77
CA GLN A 381 0.34 5.19 16.84
C GLN A 381 0.35 6.59 16.24
N ARG A 382 -0.62 7.40 16.63
CA ARG A 382 -0.72 8.81 16.23
C ARG A 382 0.26 9.70 17.04
N GLU A 383 0.48 10.91 16.55
CA GLU A 383 1.32 11.92 17.21
C GLU A 383 0.87 12.24 18.66
N ASP A 384 -0.43 12.16 18.95
CA ASP A 384 -1.00 12.35 20.28
C ASP A 384 -0.85 11.12 21.18
N LYS A 385 -0.08 10.11 20.74
CA LYS A 385 0.17 8.82 21.42
C LYS A 385 -1.08 7.96 21.61
N THR A 386 -2.14 8.21 20.87
CA THR A 386 -3.27 7.29 20.76
C THR A 386 -2.97 6.19 19.75
N TYR A 387 -3.47 4.99 20.01
CA TYR A 387 -3.38 3.84 19.10
C TYR A 387 -4.71 3.66 18.40
N VAL A 388 -4.66 3.46 17.08
CA VAL A 388 -5.83 3.25 16.23
C VAL A 388 -5.60 2.04 15.31
N PHE A 389 -6.67 1.46 14.80
CA PHE A 389 -6.51 0.50 13.71
C PHE A 389 -6.08 1.23 12.44
N ARG A 390 -5.15 0.65 11.68
CA ARG A 390 -4.77 1.20 10.37
C ARG A 390 -5.93 1.14 9.36
N ASP A 391 -6.75 0.11 9.45
CA ASP A 391 -7.87 -0.13 8.54
C ASP A 391 -9.21 -0.04 9.29
N PRO A 392 -10.08 0.92 8.95
CA PRO A 392 -11.38 1.08 9.59
C PRO A 392 -12.33 -0.09 9.33
N VAL A 393 -12.21 -0.77 8.19
CA VAL A 393 -13.01 -1.97 7.89
C VAL A 393 -12.60 -3.12 8.80
N LEU A 394 -11.28 -3.31 8.98
CA LEU A 394 -10.75 -4.30 9.92
C LEU A 394 -11.19 -3.98 11.36
N GLN A 395 -11.15 -2.72 11.78
CA GLN A 395 -11.61 -2.30 13.11
C GLN A 395 -13.06 -2.71 13.37
N ILE A 396 -13.95 -2.42 12.42
CA ILE A 396 -15.36 -2.77 12.52
C ILE A 396 -15.53 -4.28 12.54
N TRP A 397 -14.88 -4.98 11.61
CA TRP A 397 -14.95 -6.42 11.55
C TRP A 397 -14.50 -7.06 12.87
N VAL A 398 -13.37 -6.63 13.45
CA VAL A 398 -12.85 -7.08 14.75
C VAL A 398 -13.87 -6.84 15.86
N ALA A 399 -14.56 -5.70 15.86
CA ALA A 399 -15.56 -5.38 16.86
C ALA A 399 -16.77 -6.31 16.84
N TYR A 400 -17.25 -6.68 15.64
CA TYR A 400 -18.35 -7.63 15.48
C TYR A 400 -17.90 -9.07 15.72
N TYR A 401 -16.73 -9.46 15.18
CA TYR A 401 -16.14 -10.78 15.35
C TYR A 401 -15.99 -11.18 16.82
N TYR A 402 -15.36 -10.33 17.65
CA TYR A 402 -15.22 -10.59 19.09
C TYR A 402 -16.51 -10.37 19.89
N SER A 403 -17.55 -9.80 19.31
CA SER A 403 -18.89 -9.75 19.92
C SER A 403 -19.75 -10.97 19.53
N GLY A 404 -19.21 -11.91 18.74
CA GLY A 404 -19.92 -13.11 18.30
C GLY A 404 -21.01 -12.84 17.28
N VAL A 405 -20.95 -11.71 16.57
CA VAL A 405 -21.91 -11.35 15.52
C VAL A 405 -21.34 -11.74 14.17
N GLU A 406 -21.76 -12.90 13.68
CA GLU A 406 -21.39 -13.44 12.38
C GLU A 406 -22.64 -13.96 11.66
N LEU A 407 -22.70 -13.72 10.36
CA LEU A 407 -23.82 -14.18 9.53
C LEU A 407 -23.42 -15.48 8.80
N THR A 408 -23.97 -16.61 9.24
CA THR A 408 -23.74 -17.93 8.61
C THR A 408 -24.68 -18.20 7.43
N GLY A 409 -25.66 -17.31 7.19
CA GLY A 409 -26.65 -17.39 6.11
C GLY A 409 -27.32 -16.04 5.91
N LEU A 410 -28.26 -15.97 4.96
CA LEU A 410 -29.04 -14.75 4.72
C LEU A 410 -30.03 -14.51 5.87
N PRO A 411 -29.88 -13.42 6.65
CA PRO A 411 -30.83 -13.10 7.70
C PRO A 411 -32.17 -12.64 7.12
N SER A 412 -33.21 -12.61 7.95
CA SER A 412 -34.48 -11.99 7.51
C SER A 412 -34.26 -10.51 7.18
N GLN A 413 -35.08 -9.96 6.25
CA GLN A 413 -34.94 -8.59 5.79
C GLN A 413 -34.94 -7.55 6.93
N LYS A 414 -35.75 -7.78 7.97
CA LYS A 414 -35.82 -6.91 9.15
C LYS A 414 -34.49 -6.90 9.94
N VAL A 415 -33.91 -8.07 10.14
CA VAL A 415 -32.61 -8.21 10.84
C VAL A 415 -31.50 -7.59 10.00
N LEU A 416 -31.49 -7.85 8.70
CA LEU A 416 -30.51 -7.27 7.77
C LEU A 416 -30.56 -5.75 7.77
N SER A 417 -31.75 -5.15 7.65
CA SER A 417 -31.91 -3.68 7.66
C SER A 417 -31.42 -3.04 8.96
N SER A 418 -31.66 -3.69 10.11
CA SER A 418 -31.15 -3.22 11.39
C SER A 418 -29.62 -3.29 11.47
N LEU A 419 -29.03 -4.41 11.01
CA LEU A 419 -27.57 -4.59 10.97
C LEU A 419 -26.90 -3.61 10.01
N VAL A 420 -27.49 -3.35 8.85
CA VAL A 420 -27.00 -2.36 7.88
C VAL A 420 -26.96 -0.98 8.53
N ALA A 421 -28.05 -0.55 9.17
CA ALA A 421 -28.12 0.76 9.80
C ALA A 421 -27.05 0.91 10.91
N GLU A 422 -26.94 -0.07 11.80
CA GLU A 422 -25.98 -0.09 12.90
C GLU A 422 -24.53 -0.10 12.37
N LEU A 423 -24.22 -0.97 11.40
CA LEU A 423 -22.88 -1.08 10.84
C LEU A 423 -22.48 0.21 10.12
N MET A 424 -23.38 0.78 9.31
CA MET A 424 -23.09 2.02 8.58
C MET A 424 -22.87 3.20 9.53
N GLU A 425 -23.70 3.38 10.55
CA GLU A 425 -23.51 4.42 11.57
C GLU A 425 -22.15 4.27 12.25
N ARG A 426 -21.81 3.05 12.66
CA ARG A 426 -20.53 2.77 13.31
C ARG A 426 -19.35 2.99 12.37
N TYR A 427 -19.45 2.55 11.11
CA TYR A 427 -18.42 2.73 10.11
C TYR A 427 -18.16 4.21 9.81
N GLU A 428 -19.21 4.99 9.60
CA GLU A 428 -19.07 6.44 9.37
C GLU A 428 -18.42 7.14 10.56
N ARG A 429 -18.82 6.79 11.77
CA ARG A 429 -18.21 7.31 12.99
C ARG A 429 -16.72 6.94 13.07
N THR A 430 -16.35 5.68 12.84
CA THR A 430 -14.97 5.21 12.84
C THR A 430 -14.13 5.92 11.76
N ALA A 431 -14.62 6.00 10.55
CA ALA A 431 -13.94 6.64 9.43
C ALA A 431 -13.76 8.15 9.62
N ASN A 432 -14.75 8.82 10.24
CA ASN A 432 -14.64 10.24 10.56
C ASN A 432 -13.65 10.52 11.70
N GLU A 433 -13.64 9.68 12.74
CA GLU A 433 -12.68 9.80 13.85
C GLU A 433 -11.24 9.48 13.39
N LEU A 434 -11.07 8.58 12.44
CA LEU A 434 -9.77 8.30 11.83
C LEU A 434 -9.29 9.42 10.89
N GLY A 435 -10.16 10.36 10.52
CA GLY A 435 -9.81 11.48 9.62
C GLY A 435 -9.66 11.10 8.14
N LEU A 436 -9.57 9.81 7.84
CA LEU A 436 -9.29 9.29 6.48
C LEU A 436 -10.27 9.78 5.41
N ALA A 437 -11.56 9.91 5.77
CA ALA A 437 -12.57 10.44 4.86
C ALA A 437 -12.32 11.91 4.49
N LYS A 438 -11.79 12.69 5.46
CA LYS A 438 -11.61 14.13 5.30
C LYS A 438 -10.34 14.47 4.54
N GLU A 439 -9.26 13.73 4.79
CA GLU A 439 -8.02 13.87 4.02
C GLU A 439 -8.26 13.60 2.54
N SER A 440 -8.98 12.51 2.21
CA SER A 440 -9.37 12.20 0.85
C SER A 440 -10.25 13.30 0.23
N GLN A 441 -11.25 13.81 0.97
CA GLN A 441 -12.10 14.90 0.50
C GLN A 441 -11.33 16.21 0.24
N VAL A 442 -10.33 16.51 1.08
CA VAL A 442 -9.47 17.69 0.90
C VAL A 442 -8.54 17.50 -0.30
N ARG A 443 -7.96 16.31 -0.49
CA ARG A 443 -7.17 16.02 -1.70
C ARG A 443 -7.99 16.16 -2.97
N GLU A 444 -9.22 15.65 -2.99
CA GLU A 444 -10.15 15.84 -4.11
C GLU A 444 -10.52 17.32 -4.34
N LEU A 445 -10.69 18.08 -3.25
CA LEU A 445 -10.96 19.50 -3.33
C LEU A 445 -9.80 20.25 -3.98
N LEU A 446 -8.56 19.94 -3.57
CA LEU A 446 -7.34 20.52 -4.16
C LEU A 446 -7.20 20.18 -5.66
N GLN A 447 -7.53 18.97 -6.08
CA GLN A 447 -7.51 18.55 -7.49
C GLN A 447 -8.49 19.32 -8.38
N ARG A 448 -9.51 19.93 -7.78
CA ARG A 448 -10.51 20.74 -8.49
C ARG A 448 -10.16 22.23 -8.57
N PHE A 449 -9.02 22.63 -8.01
CA PHE A 449 -8.57 24.01 -8.14
C PHE A 449 -8.19 24.30 -9.59
N ASP A 450 -8.84 25.27 -10.20
CA ASP A 450 -8.75 25.59 -11.63
C ASP A 450 -8.27 27.03 -11.94
N GLY A 451 -7.76 27.72 -10.91
CA GLY A 451 -7.32 29.10 -11.05
C GLY A 451 -8.41 30.14 -10.78
N GLN A 452 -9.61 29.72 -10.31
CA GLN A 452 -10.68 30.65 -10.00
C GLN A 452 -10.37 31.54 -8.79
N GLU A 453 -10.99 32.73 -8.74
CA GLU A 453 -10.91 33.65 -7.62
C GLU A 453 -11.92 33.29 -6.53
N ILE A 454 -11.49 33.26 -5.29
CA ILE A 454 -12.31 33.01 -4.11
C ILE A 454 -12.13 34.10 -3.06
N LYS A 455 -13.02 34.14 -2.06
CA LYS A 455 -12.81 34.96 -0.85
C LYS A 455 -11.65 34.39 -0.05
N GLY A 456 -10.58 35.17 0.18
CA GLY A 456 -9.41 34.73 0.93
C GLY A 456 -9.71 34.33 2.37
N GLU A 457 -10.78 34.88 2.96
CA GLU A 457 -11.27 34.47 4.28
C GLU A 457 -11.45 32.94 4.42
N LEU A 458 -11.73 32.22 3.31
CA LEU A 458 -11.85 30.77 3.30
C LEU A 458 -10.52 30.05 3.56
N LEU A 459 -9.41 30.76 3.39
CA LEU A 459 -8.04 30.28 3.62
C LEU A 459 -7.33 31.07 4.74
N GLY A 460 -8.07 31.88 5.51
CA GLY A 460 -7.50 32.72 6.57
C GLY A 460 -6.73 33.94 6.03
N LEU A 461 -7.04 34.42 4.84
CA LEU A 461 -6.44 35.60 4.20
C LEU A 461 -7.43 36.75 4.06
N ASP A 462 -6.93 37.97 4.03
CA ASP A 462 -7.73 39.15 3.72
C ASP A 462 -7.88 39.34 2.20
N GLY A 463 -9.09 39.73 1.75
CA GLY A 463 -9.35 40.06 0.35
C GLY A 463 -9.57 38.84 -0.57
N PRO A 464 -9.62 39.07 -1.90
CA PRO A 464 -9.77 38.00 -2.87
C PRO A 464 -8.44 37.20 -3.03
N PHE A 465 -8.56 35.90 -3.30
CA PHE A 465 -7.43 35.01 -3.52
C PHE A 465 -7.66 34.14 -4.75
N GLN A 466 -6.65 34.11 -5.64
CA GLN A 466 -6.68 33.24 -6.81
C GLN A 466 -6.12 31.86 -6.47
N LEU A 467 -6.93 30.83 -6.63
CA LEU A 467 -6.52 29.45 -6.38
C LEU A 467 -5.48 29.01 -7.41
N PRO A 468 -4.45 28.25 -7.00
CA PRO A 468 -3.54 27.62 -7.95
C PRO A 468 -4.23 26.46 -8.69
N THR A 469 -3.60 25.96 -9.75
CA THR A 469 -3.95 24.70 -10.39
C THR A 469 -2.95 23.64 -9.98
N PHE A 470 -3.43 22.45 -9.64
CA PHE A 470 -2.58 21.33 -9.26
C PHE A 470 -2.68 20.20 -10.28
N SER A 471 -1.52 19.74 -10.75
CA SER A 471 -1.40 18.55 -11.62
C SER A 471 -1.39 17.25 -10.81
N GLN A 472 -0.98 17.34 -9.55
CA GLN A 472 -0.87 16.19 -8.67
C GLN A 472 -1.17 16.58 -7.22
N VAL A 473 -1.94 15.74 -6.51
CA VAL A 473 -2.22 15.90 -5.07
C VAL A 473 -2.18 14.52 -4.42
N LEU A 474 -1.14 14.25 -3.65
CA LEU A 474 -0.90 12.96 -3.00
C LEU A 474 -0.53 13.14 -1.53
N PRO A 475 -0.78 12.15 -0.67
CA PRO A 475 -0.11 12.09 0.62
C PRO A 475 1.41 11.97 0.40
N TYR A 476 2.19 12.56 1.27
CA TYR A 476 3.65 12.55 1.14
C TYR A 476 4.31 12.04 2.42
N LEU A 477 5.25 11.13 2.24
CA LEU A 477 6.19 10.67 3.26
C LEU A 477 7.60 10.87 2.71
N SER A 478 8.46 11.56 3.48
CA SER A 478 9.85 11.76 3.05
C SER A 478 10.61 10.43 2.98
N PRO A 479 11.66 10.33 2.14
CA PRO A 479 12.45 9.11 2.00
C PRO A 479 13.08 8.58 3.30
N ASP A 480 13.28 9.46 4.28
CA ASP A 480 13.79 9.13 5.62
C ASP A 480 12.67 8.87 6.66
N GLY A 481 11.40 8.93 6.24
CA GLY A 481 10.23 8.74 7.10
C GLY A 481 10.00 9.83 8.14
N GLN A 482 10.79 10.92 8.14
CA GLN A 482 10.71 11.94 9.19
C GLN A 482 9.67 13.03 8.89
N VAL A 483 9.32 13.21 7.62
CA VAL A 483 8.34 14.22 7.20
C VAL A 483 7.17 13.53 6.51
N GLU A 484 6.02 13.52 7.20
CA GLU A 484 4.75 13.07 6.65
C GLU A 484 3.81 14.28 6.53
N VAL A 485 3.08 14.40 5.42
CA VAL A 485 2.00 15.40 5.26
C VAL A 485 0.78 14.76 4.59
N ASP A 486 -0.41 15.20 5.01
CA ASP A 486 -1.68 14.62 4.57
C ASP A 486 -1.97 14.88 3.09
N ALA A 487 -1.45 15.98 2.54
CA ALA A 487 -1.43 16.24 1.10
C ALA A 487 -0.26 17.13 0.70
N LEU A 488 0.50 16.69 -0.30
CA LEU A 488 1.43 17.50 -1.08
C LEU A 488 0.77 17.76 -2.44
N ALA A 489 0.44 19.02 -2.72
CA ALA A 489 -0.17 19.44 -3.97
C ALA A 489 0.87 20.16 -4.84
N GLU A 490 1.07 19.66 -6.06
CA GLU A 490 2.07 20.14 -7.02
C GLU A 490 1.40 20.61 -8.31
N GLY A 491 1.82 21.77 -8.82
CA GLY A 491 1.29 22.34 -10.04
C GLY A 491 1.84 23.74 -10.29
N SER A 492 0.99 24.74 -10.54
CA SER A 492 1.41 26.15 -10.67
C SER A 492 2.06 26.69 -9.39
N GLN A 493 1.72 26.12 -8.27
CA GLN A 493 2.34 26.31 -6.95
C GLN A 493 2.52 24.94 -6.30
N ARG A 494 3.32 24.87 -5.22
CA ARG A 494 3.41 23.70 -4.34
C ARG A 494 2.79 24.06 -2.99
N TRP A 495 1.84 23.21 -2.53
CA TRP A 495 1.21 23.38 -1.23
C TRP A 495 1.46 22.15 -0.36
N VAL A 496 1.72 22.41 0.93
CA VAL A 496 1.93 21.38 1.97
C VAL A 496 0.77 21.49 2.94
N VAL A 497 -0.07 20.47 2.96
CA VAL A 497 -1.36 20.51 3.66
C VAL A 497 -1.39 19.50 4.79
N GLU A 498 -1.76 19.98 5.98
CA GLU A 498 -2.00 19.18 7.17
C GLU A 498 -3.47 19.26 7.55
N ILE A 499 -4.09 18.12 7.87
CA ILE A 499 -5.52 18.01 8.10
C ILE A 499 -5.76 17.35 9.46
N LYS A 500 -6.33 18.09 10.42
CA LYS A 500 -6.68 17.54 11.73
C LYS A 500 -8.19 17.60 11.95
N TRP A 501 -8.86 16.51 11.61
CA TRP A 501 -10.32 16.42 11.70
C TRP A 501 -10.78 15.92 13.07
N ARG A 502 -10.51 16.72 14.11
CA ARG A 502 -10.88 16.44 15.52
C ARG A 502 -11.37 17.72 16.20
N ASN A 503 -12.13 17.58 17.30
CA ASN A 503 -12.72 18.71 18.02
C ASN A 503 -11.71 19.55 18.84
N LYS A 504 -10.46 19.10 18.96
CA LYS A 504 -9.42 19.87 19.66
C LYS A 504 -8.90 21.00 18.78
N ARG A 505 -8.79 22.21 19.34
CA ARG A 505 -8.19 23.36 18.66
C ARG A 505 -6.70 23.16 18.41
N VAL A 506 -6.24 23.62 17.26
CA VAL A 506 -4.83 23.65 16.86
C VAL A 506 -4.13 24.81 17.56
N GLY A 507 -2.97 24.55 18.16
CA GLY A 507 -2.14 25.54 18.83
C GLY A 507 -0.86 25.89 18.05
N LEU A 508 -0.04 26.76 18.63
CA LEU A 508 1.23 27.22 18.04
C LEU A 508 2.17 26.10 17.65
N LYS A 509 2.28 25.05 18.47
CA LYS A 509 3.23 23.95 18.25
C LYS A 509 2.96 23.22 16.94
N GLU A 510 1.68 22.93 16.67
CA GLU A 510 1.29 22.23 15.43
C GLU A 510 1.57 23.08 14.17
N LEU A 511 1.36 24.40 14.24
CA LEU A 511 1.66 25.30 13.15
C LEU A 511 3.16 25.47 12.90
N HIS A 512 3.98 25.49 13.94
CA HIS A 512 5.45 25.48 13.80
C HIS A 512 5.95 24.22 13.07
N VAL A 513 5.39 23.06 13.42
CA VAL A 513 5.74 21.79 12.74
C VAL A 513 5.37 21.85 11.26
N LEU A 514 4.16 22.33 10.91
CA LEU A 514 3.77 22.49 9.52
C LEU A 514 4.66 23.48 8.77
N ALA A 515 4.99 24.63 9.38
CA ALA A 515 5.86 25.63 8.78
C ALA A 515 7.25 25.05 8.44
N GLN A 516 7.81 24.24 9.34
CA GLN A 516 9.08 23.56 9.11
C GLN A 516 8.99 22.51 8.00
N LYS A 517 7.91 21.68 7.99
CA LYS A 517 7.65 20.72 6.92
C LYS A 517 7.55 21.42 5.56
N ALA A 518 6.77 22.51 5.50
CA ALA A 518 6.57 23.30 4.29
C ALA A 518 7.87 23.97 3.78
N HIS A 519 8.70 24.48 4.70
CA HIS A 519 10.01 25.02 4.36
C HIS A 519 10.91 23.95 3.73
N ASN A 520 10.98 22.76 4.32
CA ASN A 520 11.78 21.64 3.82
C ASN A 520 11.31 21.15 2.44
N LEU A 521 10.04 21.26 2.16
CA LEU A 521 9.42 20.83 0.90
C LEU A 521 9.28 21.97 -0.13
N ASN A 522 9.76 23.17 0.17
CA ASN A 522 9.62 24.37 -0.66
C ASN A 522 8.15 24.61 -1.09
N GLY A 523 7.21 24.46 -0.16
CA GLY A 523 5.78 24.58 -0.41
C GLY A 523 5.09 25.57 0.51
N ARG A 524 3.90 26.04 0.11
CA ARG A 524 3.05 26.92 0.91
C ARG A 524 2.28 26.09 1.94
N PRO A 525 2.37 26.39 3.24
CA PRO A 525 1.68 25.64 4.29
C PRO A 525 0.18 25.97 4.33
N TRP A 526 -0.66 24.94 4.43
CA TRP A 526 -2.10 25.07 4.69
C TRP A 526 -2.53 24.10 5.78
N TYR A 527 -3.04 24.63 6.88
CA TYR A 527 -3.55 23.82 7.99
C TYR A 527 -5.07 23.81 8.01
N ILE A 528 -5.68 22.64 8.05
CA ILE A 528 -7.13 22.44 8.08
C ILE A 528 -7.51 21.77 9.39
N SER A 529 -8.43 22.42 10.16
CA SER A 529 -8.83 21.90 11.47
C SER A 529 -10.33 21.92 11.68
N GLN A 530 -10.93 20.78 12.06
CA GLN A 530 -12.35 20.74 12.45
C GLN A 530 -12.62 21.61 13.69
N GLY A 531 -11.77 21.49 14.70
CA GLY A 531 -11.92 22.22 15.99
C GLY A 531 -11.53 23.69 15.92
N GLY A 532 -11.03 24.19 14.76
CA GLY A 532 -10.48 25.52 14.61
C GLY A 532 -9.13 25.71 15.28
N PHE A 533 -8.78 26.96 15.57
CA PHE A 533 -7.47 27.37 16.04
C PHE A 533 -7.56 28.13 17.36
N THR A 534 -6.47 28.20 18.10
CA THR A 534 -6.38 29.13 19.24
C THR A 534 -6.09 30.55 18.72
N PRO A 535 -6.45 31.63 19.43
CA PRO A 535 -6.17 33.00 19.00
C PRO A 535 -4.70 33.25 18.69
N GLU A 536 -3.80 32.67 19.49
CA GLU A 536 -2.35 32.79 19.29
C GLU A 536 -1.90 32.04 18.02
N ALA A 537 -2.56 30.92 17.69
CA ALA A 537 -2.26 30.17 16.47
C ALA A 537 -2.74 30.93 15.21
N GLU A 538 -3.91 31.58 15.25
CA GLU A 538 -4.42 32.40 14.16
C GLU A 538 -3.51 33.60 13.89
N THR A 539 -3.05 34.29 14.96
CA THR A 539 -2.09 35.40 14.84
C THR A 539 -0.78 34.91 14.21
N PHE A 540 -0.24 33.81 14.72
CA PHE A 540 1.00 33.22 14.18
C PHE A 540 0.86 32.80 12.72
N ALA A 541 -0.27 32.18 12.34
CA ALA A 541 -0.53 31.79 10.96
C ALA A 541 -0.55 32.99 10.00
N SER A 542 -1.22 34.07 10.42
CA SER A 542 -1.29 35.31 9.64
C SER A 542 0.08 35.97 9.46
N GLU A 543 0.89 36.05 10.54
CA GLU A 543 2.23 36.63 10.51
C GLU A 543 3.22 35.82 9.65
N ASN A 544 3.06 34.49 9.58
CA ASN A 544 3.95 33.57 8.87
C ASN A 544 3.38 33.07 7.53
N GLN A 545 2.33 33.71 7.01
CA GLN A 545 1.69 33.38 5.73
C GLN A 545 1.24 31.92 5.61
N ILE A 546 0.87 31.31 6.72
CA ILE A 546 0.32 29.96 6.77
C ILE A 546 -1.19 30.09 6.46
N LEU A 547 -1.64 29.38 5.43
CA LEU A 547 -3.07 29.25 5.16
C LEU A 547 -3.71 28.41 6.26
N PHE A 548 -4.91 28.80 6.68
CA PHE A 548 -5.65 28.00 7.66
C PHE A 548 -7.15 28.03 7.38
N SER A 549 -7.81 26.92 7.63
CA SER A 549 -9.25 26.78 7.41
C SER A 549 -9.88 25.91 8.50
N ASN A 550 -11.00 26.35 9.02
CA ASN A 550 -11.83 25.53 9.89
C ASN A 550 -12.88 24.76 9.06
N ARG A 551 -13.72 23.97 9.74
CA ARG A 551 -14.75 23.15 9.13
C ARG A 551 -15.70 23.95 8.21
N SER A 552 -16.23 25.08 8.70
CA SER A 552 -17.19 25.89 7.94
C SER A 552 -16.55 26.51 6.69
N GLN A 553 -15.28 26.93 6.79
CA GLN A 553 -14.52 27.49 5.67
C GLN A 553 -14.26 26.43 4.59
N ILE A 554 -13.88 25.19 4.96
CA ILE A 554 -13.70 24.10 3.99
C ILE A 554 -15.02 23.70 3.31
N GLU A 555 -16.12 23.65 4.05
CA GLU A 555 -17.44 23.37 3.46
C GLU A 555 -17.87 24.47 2.49
N ALA A 556 -17.60 25.74 2.83
CA ALA A 556 -17.88 26.88 1.94
C ALA A 556 -16.97 26.89 0.71
N LEU A 557 -15.66 26.57 0.86
CA LEU A 557 -14.72 26.44 -0.24
C LEU A 557 -15.16 25.34 -1.22
N GLY A 558 -15.59 24.19 -0.71
CA GLY A 558 -16.10 23.09 -1.53
C GLY A 558 -17.39 23.44 -2.29
N LYS A 559 -18.21 24.36 -1.80
CA LYS A 559 -19.37 24.89 -2.53
C LYS A 559 -18.95 25.89 -3.60
N ALA A 560 -18.00 26.77 -3.29
CA ALA A 560 -17.51 27.77 -4.24
C ALA A 560 -16.84 27.14 -5.48
N ILE A 561 -16.18 26.00 -5.32
CA ILE A 561 -15.50 25.27 -6.41
C ILE A 561 -16.47 24.39 -7.24
N ARG A 562 -17.66 24.09 -6.72
CA ARG A 562 -18.68 23.30 -7.46
C ARG A 562 -19.57 24.13 -8.38
N GLY A 563 -19.55 25.43 -8.24
CA GLY A 563 -20.27 26.39 -9.11
C GLY A 563 -19.41 26.77 -10.28
#